data_f64ee1fb3803d97d6040b376fb76d8dc
#
_entry.id   f64ee1fb3803d97d6040b376fb76d8dc
#
_cell.length_a   1.000
_cell.length_b   1.000
_cell.length_c   1.000
_cell.angle_alpha   90.00
_cell.angle_beta   90.00
_cell.angle_gamma   90.00
#
_symmetry.space_group_name_H-M   'P 1'
#
loop_
_entity.id
_entity.type
_entity.pdbx_description
1 polymer ?
#
loop_
_entity_poly.entity_id
_entity_poly.type
_entity_poly.pdbx_seq_one_letter_code
_entity_poly.pdbx_strand_id
1 'polypeptide(L)'
;GERGQWPSAMEITESTARRVTALMKQYLLPQALRFYADTAREADPIFALAQKVSAMVLAKGLLRVTNRDLTHNFQPWRSAIPSTKAGVISLLRGAGWVLGTDNQRQTGTESAWAINPRVHVMFGERAAAEKIKRQQGAETMKALRDAAAGRDGNA
;
A
#
# COMPACT_ATOMS: atom_id res chain seq x y z
N GLY A 1 42.10 -32.68 -27.30
CA GLY A 1 41.11 -31.77 -26.77
C GLY A 1 40.36 -31.09 -27.90
N GLU A 2 39.17 -31.62 -28.25
CA GLU A 2 38.29 -31.03 -29.23
C GLU A 2 37.69 -29.75 -28.62
N ARG A 3 38.11 -28.61 -29.14
CA ARG A 3 37.44 -27.33 -28.85
C ARG A 3 36.10 -27.39 -29.57
N GLY A 4 35.01 -27.48 -28.79
CA GLY A 4 33.68 -27.40 -29.33
C GLY A 4 33.51 -26.13 -30.16
N GLN A 5 33.35 -26.28 -31.47
CA GLN A 5 32.96 -25.21 -32.35
C GLN A 5 31.54 -24.76 -31.95
N TRP A 6 31.46 -23.54 -31.47
CA TRP A 6 30.16 -22.88 -31.31
C TRP A 6 29.52 -22.77 -32.69
N PRO A 7 28.23 -23.12 -32.86
CA PRO A 7 27.59 -22.97 -34.15
C PRO A 7 27.72 -21.50 -34.57
N SER A 8 28.17 -21.33 -35.81
CA SER A 8 28.30 -20.00 -36.44
C SER A 8 27.01 -19.21 -36.21
N ALA A 9 27.19 -17.93 -35.85
CA ALA A 9 26.11 -17.03 -35.45
C ALA A 9 24.92 -17.17 -36.42
N MET A 10 23.82 -17.76 -35.91
CA MET A 10 22.55 -17.77 -36.62
C MET A 10 22.13 -16.31 -36.77
N GLU A 11 22.12 -15.78 -38.00
CA GLU A 11 21.62 -14.45 -38.25
C GLU A 11 20.16 -14.39 -37.86
N ILE A 12 19.87 -13.59 -36.84
CA ILE A 12 18.51 -13.33 -36.39
C ILE A 12 17.85 -12.44 -37.44
N THR A 13 16.79 -12.91 -38.06
CA THR A 13 16.04 -12.10 -39.02
C THR A 13 15.42 -10.89 -38.34
N GLU A 14 15.31 -9.78 -39.07
CA GLU A 14 14.73 -8.53 -38.57
C GLU A 14 13.31 -8.75 -38.02
N SER A 15 12.53 -9.60 -38.68
CA SER A 15 11.18 -9.95 -38.20
C SER A 15 11.18 -10.63 -36.81
N THR A 16 12.14 -11.52 -36.58
CA THR A 16 12.32 -12.18 -35.31
C THR A 16 12.76 -11.18 -34.25
N ALA A 17 13.71 -10.31 -34.53
CA ALA A 17 14.17 -9.27 -33.64
C ALA A 17 13.02 -8.31 -33.22
N ARG A 18 12.20 -7.90 -34.19
CA ARG A 18 11.01 -7.06 -33.93
C ARG A 18 9.99 -7.74 -33.03
N ARG A 19 9.70 -9.03 -33.27
CA ARG A 19 8.77 -9.81 -32.43
C ARG A 19 9.29 -9.97 -30.99
N VAL A 20 10.56 -10.29 -30.82
CA VAL A 20 11.19 -10.39 -29.51
C VAL A 20 11.17 -9.05 -28.80
N THR A 21 11.50 -7.97 -29.48
CA THR A 21 11.46 -6.61 -28.91
C THR A 21 10.04 -6.22 -28.50
N ALA A 22 9.03 -6.54 -29.29
CA ALA A 22 7.63 -6.30 -28.93
C ALA A 22 7.22 -7.11 -27.70
N LEU A 23 7.55 -8.40 -27.63
CA LEU A 23 7.30 -9.24 -26.48
C LEU A 23 7.98 -8.70 -25.21
N MET A 24 9.24 -8.32 -25.31
CA MET A 24 9.98 -7.71 -24.20
C MET A 24 9.32 -6.44 -23.68
N LYS A 25 8.99 -5.50 -24.58
CA LYS A 25 8.42 -4.20 -24.20
C LYS A 25 6.96 -4.27 -23.74
N GLN A 26 6.14 -5.09 -24.40
CA GLN A 26 4.71 -5.11 -24.13
C GLN A 26 4.33 -6.08 -23.01
N TYR A 27 5.11 -7.12 -22.78
CA TYR A 27 4.76 -8.16 -21.82
C TYR A 27 5.80 -8.31 -20.69
N LEU A 28 7.05 -8.64 -21.01
CA LEU A 28 8.04 -8.98 -19.99
C LEU A 28 8.47 -7.77 -19.14
N LEU A 29 8.72 -6.64 -19.74
CA LEU A 29 9.15 -5.44 -19.01
C LEU A 29 8.08 -4.91 -18.04
N PRO A 30 6.80 -4.79 -18.42
CA PRO A 30 5.75 -4.41 -17.47
C PRO A 30 5.58 -5.41 -16.33
N GLN A 31 5.70 -6.71 -16.59
CA GLN A 31 5.63 -7.75 -15.55
C GLN A 31 6.80 -7.67 -14.59
N ALA A 32 8.02 -7.52 -15.11
CA ALA A 32 9.22 -7.36 -14.29
C ALA A 32 9.14 -6.10 -13.43
N LEU A 33 8.71 -4.96 -14.01
CA LEU A 33 8.55 -3.71 -13.27
C LEU A 33 7.50 -3.82 -12.16
N ARG A 34 6.39 -4.52 -12.40
CA ARG A 34 5.38 -4.80 -11.36
C ARG A 34 5.98 -5.66 -10.25
N PHE A 35 6.64 -6.76 -10.59
CA PHE A 35 7.25 -7.65 -9.61
C PHE A 35 8.28 -6.92 -8.74
N TYR A 36 9.21 -6.17 -9.35
CA TYR A 36 10.19 -5.39 -8.60
C TYR A 36 9.56 -4.26 -7.78
N ALA A 37 8.54 -3.58 -8.32
CA ALA A 37 7.83 -2.55 -7.58
C ALA A 37 7.12 -3.14 -6.35
N ASP A 38 6.47 -4.28 -6.47
CA ASP A 38 5.77 -4.92 -5.36
C ASP A 38 6.77 -5.44 -4.30
N THR A 39 7.84 -6.11 -4.73
CA THR A 39 8.88 -6.64 -3.82
C THR A 39 9.63 -5.51 -3.10
N ALA A 40 10.02 -4.45 -3.80
CA ALA A 40 10.70 -3.30 -3.19
C ALA A 40 9.79 -2.52 -2.23
N ARG A 41 8.49 -2.43 -2.55
CA ARG A 41 7.50 -1.74 -1.73
C ARG A 41 7.15 -2.49 -0.45
N GLU A 42 7.11 -3.83 -0.49
CA GLU A 42 6.87 -4.64 0.70
C GLU A 42 7.98 -4.50 1.75
N ALA A 43 9.21 -4.24 1.32
CA ALA A 43 10.36 -4.02 2.20
C ALA A 43 10.43 -2.59 2.78
N ASP A 44 9.70 -1.61 2.20
CA ASP A 44 9.71 -0.22 2.66
C ASP A 44 8.65 0.00 3.75
N PRO A 45 9.08 0.28 5.00
CA PRO A 45 8.16 0.52 6.11
C PRO A 45 7.27 1.76 5.88
N ILE A 46 7.74 2.76 5.12
CA ILE A 46 6.95 3.95 4.76
C ILE A 46 5.80 3.54 3.86
N PHE A 47 6.09 2.76 2.82
CA PHE A 47 5.07 2.32 1.87
C PHE A 47 4.04 1.38 2.53
N ALA A 48 4.50 0.41 3.30
CA ALA A 48 3.63 -0.51 4.04
C ALA A 48 2.69 0.24 5.02
N LEU A 49 3.21 1.26 5.71
CA LEU A 49 2.40 2.07 6.61
C LEU A 49 1.44 2.98 5.82
N ALA A 50 1.87 3.56 4.70
CA ALA A 50 1.02 4.37 3.83
C ALA A 50 -0.17 3.56 3.29
N GLN A 51 0.05 2.32 2.85
CA GLN A 51 -1.03 1.42 2.43
C GLN A 51 -2.06 1.18 3.54
N LYS A 52 -1.59 0.92 4.76
CA LYS A 52 -2.47 0.69 5.92
C LYS A 52 -3.26 1.94 6.29
N VAL A 53 -2.65 3.13 6.22
CA VAL A 53 -3.34 4.42 6.44
C VAL A 53 -4.39 4.64 5.35
N SER A 54 -4.04 4.44 4.08
CA SER A 54 -4.97 4.57 2.95
C SER A 54 -6.16 3.62 3.07
N ALA A 55 -5.92 2.36 3.43
CA ALA A 55 -6.98 1.37 3.66
C ALA A 55 -7.92 1.79 4.80
N MET A 56 -7.39 2.39 5.88
CA MET A 56 -8.20 2.92 6.96
C MET A 56 -9.06 4.12 6.51
N VAL A 57 -8.46 5.05 5.76
CA VAL A 57 -9.15 6.23 5.21
C VAL A 57 -10.31 5.81 4.33
N LEU A 58 -10.08 4.85 3.41
CA LEU A 58 -11.12 4.32 2.52
C LEU A 58 -12.23 3.60 3.28
N ALA A 59 -11.86 2.70 4.21
CA ALA A 59 -12.83 1.90 4.95
C ALA A 59 -13.76 2.74 5.83
N LYS A 60 -13.24 3.86 6.36
CA LYS A 60 -14.01 4.79 7.21
C LYS A 60 -14.61 5.97 6.44
N GLY A 61 -14.31 6.14 5.16
CA GLY A 61 -14.79 7.27 4.35
C GLY A 61 -14.30 8.64 4.85
N LEU A 62 -13.08 8.71 5.40
CA LEU A 62 -12.60 9.91 6.05
C LEU A 62 -12.22 10.98 5.02
N LEU A 63 -12.75 12.19 5.18
CA LEU A 63 -12.37 13.38 4.41
C LEU A 63 -11.29 14.21 5.10
N ARG A 64 -11.03 13.93 6.38
CA ARG A 64 -9.99 14.56 7.18
C ARG A 64 -9.40 13.54 8.16
N VAL A 65 -8.11 13.62 8.36
CA VAL A 65 -7.38 12.77 9.32
C VAL A 65 -6.46 13.65 10.15
N THR A 66 -6.43 13.45 11.45
CA THR A 66 -5.49 14.12 12.35
C THR A 66 -4.42 13.16 12.86
N ASN A 67 -3.27 13.69 13.26
CA ASN A 67 -2.24 12.88 13.91
C ASN A 67 -2.78 12.23 15.20
N ARG A 68 -3.66 12.93 15.93
CA ARG A 68 -4.33 12.41 17.12
C ARG A 68 -5.19 11.20 16.79
N ASP A 69 -6.02 11.28 15.75
CA ASP A 69 -6.88 10.16 15.31
C ASP A 69 -6.06 8.92 14.96
N LEU A 70 -4.94 9.12 14.23
CA LEU A 70 -4.04 8.05 13.88
C LEU A 70 -3.35 7.45 15.12
N THR A 71 -2.90 8.30 16.04
CA THR A 71 -2.20 7.85 17.24
C THR A 71 -3.12 7.08 18.20
N HIS A 72 -4.36 7.53 18.37
CA HIS A 72 -5.31 6.87 19.28
C HIS A 72 -5.93 5.61 18.68
N ASN A 73 -6.29 5.64 17.41
CA ASN A 73 -7.13 4.61 16.79
C ASN A 73 -6.39 3.67 15.86
N PHE A 74 -5.06 3.87 15.65
CA PHE A 74 -4.32 3.11 14.66
C PHE A 74 -2.94 2.67 15.15
N GLN A 75 -2.89 1.46 15.70
CA GLN A 75 -1.69 0.87 16.29
C GLN A 75 -0.43 0.95 15.40
N PRO A 76 -0.48 0.64 14.08
CA PRO A 76 0.70 0.74 13.23
C PRO A 76 1.30 2.15 13.15
N TRP A 77 0.45 3.18 13.23
CA TRP A 77 0.91 4.57 13.29
C TRP A 77 1.54 4.91 14.63
N ARG A 78 0.95 4.43 15.72
CA ARG A 78 1.44 4.71 17.08
C ARG A 78 2.87 4.20 17.27
N SER A 79 3.16 2.99 16.79
CA SER A 79 4.48 2.35 16.91
C SER A 79 5.53 2.86 15.91
N ALA A 80 5.12 3.62 14.88
CA ALA A 80 6.04 4.13 13.87
C ALA A 80 6.87 5.32 14.40
N ILE A 81 8.13 5.36 14.00
CA ILE A 81 9.03 6.48 14.35
C ILE A 81 8.65 7.77 13.59
N PRO A 82 9.01 8.96 14.11
CA PRO A 82 8.62 10.24 13.50
C PRO A 82 9.03 10.40 12.04
N SER A 83 10.21 9.94 11.65
CA SER A 83 10.68 10.00 10.26
C SER A 83 9.81 9.16 9.31
N THR A 84 9.40 7.97 9.72
CA THR A 84 8.47 7.13 8.95
C THR A 84 7.11 7.81 8.80
N LYS A 85 6.57 8.41 9.86
CA LYS A 85 5.31 9.17 9.81
C LYS A 85 5.39 10.33 8.82
N ALA A 86 6.47 11.11 8.86
CA ALA A 86 6.72 12.20 7.92
C ALA A 86 6.81 11.69 6.47
N GLY A 87 7.54 10.59 6.25
CA GLY A 87 7.65 9.92 4.96
C GLY A 87 6.30 9.46 4.41
N VAL A 88 5.44 8.88 5.25
CA VAL A 88 4.09 8.47 4.87
C VAL A 88 3.24 9.64 4.39
N ILE A 89 3.25 10.76 5.14
CA ILE A 89 2.48 11.95 4.74
C ILE A 89 3.02 12.54 3.43
N SER A 90 4.35 12.60 3.28
CA SER A 90 4.99 13.05 2.03
C SER A 90 4.59 12.17 0.84
N LEU A 91 4.62 10.84 1.02
CA LEU A 91 4.22 9.87 -0.01
C LEU A 91 2.74 10.04 -0.39
N LEU A 92 1.85 10.14 0.58
CA LEU A 92 0.41 10.33 0.35
C LEU A 92 0.11 11.68 -0.32
N ARG A 93 0.87 12.73 0.01
CA ARG A 93 0.77 14.04 -0.65
C ARG A 93 1.24 13.96 -2.10
N GLY A 94 2.40 13.36 -2.36
CA GLY A 94 2.93 13.14 -3.71
C GLY A 94 1.99 12.30 -4.59
N ALA A 95 1.27 11.35 -3.99
CA ALA A 95 0.26 10.54 -4.66
C ALA A 95 -1.11 11.23 -4.82
N GLY A 96 -1.27 12.49 -4.39
CA GLY A 96 -2.52 13.25 -4.49
C GLY A 96 -3.65 12.80 -3.54
N TRP A 97 -3.33 12.00 -2.51
CA TRP A 97 -4.29 11.57 -1.48
C TRP A 97 -4.54 12.65 -0.44
N VAL A 98 -3.51 13.37 -0.09
CA VAL A 98 -3.56 14.46 0.90
C VAL A 98 -3.47 15.78 0.15
N LEU A 99 -4.44 16.63 0.36
CA LEU A 99 -4.44 17.99 -0.18
C LEU A 99 -3.50 18.85 0.67
N GLY A 100 -2.73 19.73 0.01
CA GLY A 100 -1.96 20.75 0.68
C GLY A 100 -2.93 21.73 1.36
N THR A 101 -2.84 21.86 2.68
CA THR A 101 -3.55 22.93 3.37
C THR A 101 -2.69 24.18 3.33
N ASP A 102 -3.15 25.23 2.66
CA ASP A 102 -2.51 26.56 2.62
C ASP A 102 -2.42 27.24 4.00
N ASN A 103 -3.01 26.64 5.02
CA ASN A 103 -3.03 27.14 6.40
C ASN A 103 -2.36 26.13 7.37
N GLN A 104 -1.11 25.74 7.09
CA GLN A 104 -0.25 25.22 8.15
C GLN A 104 0.26 26.39 9.00
N ARG A 105 -0.59 26.99 9.81
CA ARG A 105 -0.11 27.54 11.07
C ARG A 105 0.36 26.33 11.87
N GLN A 106 1.67 26.15 11.90
CA GLN A 106 2.37 25.26 12.82
C GLN A 106 2.16 25.75 14.25
N THR A 107 0.95 25.64 14.75
CA THR A 107 0.68 25.74 16.18
C THR A 107 0.71 24.31 16.71
N GLY A 108 1.81 23.99 17.34
CA GLY A 108 2.19 22.81 18.09
C GLY A 108 1.16 21.66 18.17
N THR A 109 1.57 20.47 17.74
CA THR A 109 1.05 19.14 18.04
C THR A 109 -0.16 18.58 17.30
N GLU A 110 -0.99 19.33 16.61
CA GLU A 110 -2.10 18.76 15.82
C GLU A 110 -1.91 19.03 14.33
N SER A 111 -1.21 18.14 13.63
CA SER A 111 -1.23 18.11 12.18
C SER A 111 -2.53 17.44 11.72
N ALA A 112 -3.34 18.18 10.99
CA ALA A 112 -4.54 17.66 10.35
C ALA A 112 -4.36 17.68 8.83
N TRP A 113 -4.80 16.63 8.15
CA TRP A 113 -4.66 16.49 6.72
C TRP A 113 -6.03 16.33 6.07
N ALA A 114 -6.34 17.18 5.09
CA ALA A 114 -7.51 17.02 4.25
C ALA A 114 -7.25 15.90 3.23
N ILE A 115 -8.18 14.98 3.12
CA ILE A 115 -8.14 13.89 2.15
C ILE A 115 -8.83 14.34 0.87
N ASN A 116 -8.23 14.04 -0.27
CA ASN A 116 -8.81 14.33 -1.56
C ASN A 116 -10.08 13.49 -1.77
N PRO A 117 -11.27 14.12 -1.93
CA PRO A 117 -12.52 13.38 -2.12
C PRO A 117 -12.51 12.44 -3.32
N ARG A 118 -11.71 12.75 -4.35
CA ARG A 118 -11.59 11.91 -5.56
C ARG A 118 -11.06 10.51 -5.27
N VAL A 119 -10.26 10.31 -4.19
CA VAL A 119 -9.76 8.98 -3.85
C VAL A 119 -10.88 8.02 -3.46
N HIS A 120 -11.95 8.51 -2.83
CA HIS A 120 -13.11 7.69 -2.47
C HIS A 120 -13.90 7.24 -3.71
N VAL A 121 -13.94 8.06 -4.75
CA VAL A 121 -14.59 7.71 -6.02
C VAL A 121 -13.70 6.73 -6.80
N MET A 122 -12.41 7.04 -6.93
CA MET A 122 -11.46 6.22 -7.71
C MET A 122 -11.24 4.82 -7.10
N PHE A 123 -11.32 4.69 -5.79
CA PHE A 123 -11.06 3.45 -5.07
C PHE A 123 -12.29 2.89 -4.35
N GLY A 124 -13.49 3.18 -4.87
CA GLY A 124 -14.76 2.76 -4.26
C GLY A 124 -14.89 1.24 -4.05
N GLU A 125 -14.51 0.43 -5.03
CA GLU A 125 -14.50 -1.03 -4.91
C GLU A 125 -13.53 -1.51 -3.83
N ARG A 126 -12.34 -0.92 -3.78
CA ARG A 126 -11.35 -1.25 -2.76
C ARG A 126 -11.80 -0.81 -1.36
N ALA A 127 -12.50 0.31 -1.27
CA ALA A 127 -13.12 0.77 -0.02
C ALA A 127 -14.15 -0.22 0.51
N ALA A 128 -14.99 -0.75 -0.36
CA ALA A 128 -15.97 -1.79 -0.01
C ALA A 128 -15.30 -3.09 0.47
N ALA A 129 -14.28 -3.56 -0.25
CA ALA A 129 -13.52 -4.74 0.12
C ALA A 129 -12.82 -4.59 1.49
N GLU A 130 -12.19 -3.45 1.74
CA GLU A 130 -11.54 -3.15 3.02
C GLU A 130 -12.53 -3.06 4.19
N LYS A 131 -13.73 -2.53 3.94
CA LYS A 131 -14.80 -2.48 4.94
C LYS A 131 -15.24 -3.90 5.33
N ILE A 132 -15.49 -4.77 4.34
CA ILE A 132 -15.86 -6.18 4.56
C ILE A 132 -14.76 -6.90 5.34
N LYS A 133 -13.51 -6.78 4.92
CA LYS A 133 -12.36 -7.39 5.60
C LYS A 133 -12.25 -6.99 7.06
N ARG A 134 -12.49 -5.72 7.38
CA ARG A 134 -12.48 -5.23 8.76
C ARG A 134 -13.64 -5.73 9.58
N GLN A 135 -14.83 -5.85 9.00
CA GLN A 135 -15.99 -6.44 9.67
C GLN A 135 -15.73 -7.91 10.02
N GLN A 136 -15.28 -8.71 9.06
CA GLN A 136 -14.91 -10.10 9.26
C GLN A 136 -13.84 -10.28 10.36
N GLY A 137 -12.80 -9.42 10.34
CA GLY A 137 -11.77 -9.41 11.37
C GLY A 137 -12.32 -9.10 12.76
N ALA A 138 -13.24 -8.14 12.88
CA ALA A 138 -13.88 -7.80 14.14
C ALA A 138 -14.78 -8.95 14.68
N GLU A 139 -15.54 -9.59 13.80
CA GLU A 139 -16.37 -10.76 14.14
C GLU A 139 -15.53 -11.94 14.62
N THR A 140 -14.43 -12.24 13.89
CA THR A 140 -13.48 -13.29 14.28
C THR A 140 -12.87 -13.00 15.67
N MET A 141 -12.44 -11.77 15.91
CA MET A 141 -11.88 -11.38 17.21
C MET A 141 -12.92 -11.43 18.34
N LYS A 142 -14.17 -11.09 18.04
CA LYS A 142 -15.27 -11.24 19.01
C LYS A 142 -15.51 -12.70 19.35
N ALA A 143 -15.62 -13.56 18.33
CA ALA A 143 -15.81 -15.00 18.52
C ALA A 143 -14.68 -15.65 19.35
N LEU A 144 -13.43 -15.25 19.10
CA LEU A 144 -12.27 -15.72 19.89
C LEU A 144 -12.34 -15.26 21.35
N ARG A 145 -12.77 -14.04 21.63
CA ARG A 145 -12.95 -13.53 23.00
C ARG A 145 -14.07 -14.28 23.73
N ASP A 146 -15.19 -14.49 23.06
CA ASP A 146 -16.34 -15.19 23.63
C ASP A 146 -15.98 -16.67 23.94
N ALA A 147 -15.22 -17.32 23.06
CA ALA A 147 -14.70 -18.67 23.26
C ALA A 147 -13.68 -18.76 24.41
N ALA A 148 -12.85 -17.74 24.61
CA ALA A 148 -11.91 -17.67 25.73
C ALA A 148 -12.67 -17.47 27.08
N ALA A 149 -13.63 -16.55 27.10
CA ALA A 149 -14.42 -16.29 28.29
C ALA A 149 -15.28 -17.51 28.75
N GLY A 150 -15.75 -18.32 27.79
CA GLY A 150 -16.48 -19.56 28.08
C GLY A 150 -15.64 -20.68 28.70
N ARG A 151 -14.31 -20.63 28.53
CA ARG A 151 -13.39 -21.62 29.14
C ARG A 151 -13.08 -21.32 30.60
N ASP A 152 -13.02 -20.06 30.98
CA ASP A 152 -12.71 -19.64 32.37
C ASP A 152 -13.91 -19.78 33.33
N GLY A 153 -15.12 -19.99 32.81
CA GLY A 153 -16.33 -20.18 33.60
C GLY A 153 -16.64 -21.63 34.01
N ASN A 154 -15.82 -22.61 33.59
CA ASN A 154 -16.09 -24.04 33.81
C ASN A 154 -14.96 -24.77 34.59
N ALA A 155 -14.18 -24.03 35.39
CA ALA A 155 -13.11 -24.58 36.26
C ALA A 155 -13.47 -24.47 37.74
#